data_f29549a4607682d25e0ea95554086bd7
#
_entry.id   f29549a4607682d25e0ea95554086bd7
#
_cell.length_a   1.000
_cell.length_b   1.000
_cell.length_c   1.000
_cell.angle_alpha   90.00
_cell.angle_beta   90.00
_cell.angle_gamma   90.00
#
_symmetry.space_group_name_H-M   'P 1'
#
loop_
_entity.id
_entity.type
_entity.pdbx_description
1 polymer ?
#
loop_
_entity_poly.entity_id
_entity_poly.type
_entity_poly.pdbx_seq_one_letter_code
_entity_poly.pdbx_strand_id
1 'polypeptide(L)'
;MTRFLLSLAESGFIPDVLIKIAARYISNRRLNEKNDDDNKDKIISLLSRGAVAEKTYDANEQHYEVPPEFFNYVLGTNLKYSCSLFDDEDSLDDAEESMLKLYIDRADIKDGHEVLDLGCGWGSFSLYVAERYPDINITS
;
A
#
# COMPACT_ATOMS: atom_id res chain seq x y z
N MET A 1 25.78 -7.22 -8.62
CA MET A 1 25.05 -7.15 -9.90
C MET A 1 23.80 -6.27 -9.77
N THR A 2 22.94 -6.47 -8.78
CA THR A 2 21.71 -5.69 -8.59
C THR A 2 21.95 -4.18 -8.35
N ARG A 3 22.93 -3.81 -7.51
CA ARG A 3 23.25 -2.40 -7.25
C ARG A 3 23.78 -1.65 -8.49
N PHE A 4 24.50 -2.32 -9.37
CA PHE A 4 24.98 -1.73 -10.62
C PHE A 4 23.82 -1.46 -11.60
N LEU A 5 22.89 -2.39 -11.72
CA LEU A 5 21.69 -2.23 -12.57
C LEU A 5 20.77 -1.12 -12.06
N LEU A 6 20.61 -0.99 -10.74
CA LEU A 6 19.85 0.11 -10.12
C LEU A 6 20.54 1.45 -10.40
N SER A 7 21.82 1.57 -10.15
CA SER A 7 22.59 2.79 -10.45
C SER A 7 22.51 3.18 -11.93
N LEU A 8 22.47 2.21 -12.84
CA LEU A 8 22.30 2.47 -14.26
C LEU A 8 20.88 2.95 -14.60
N ALA A 9 19.85 2.43 -13.92
CA ALA A 9 18.48 2.91 -14.07
C ALA A 9 18.32 4.34 -13.52
N GLU A 10 18.93 4.64 -12.38
CA GLU A 10 18.90 5.96 -11.73
C GLU A 10 19.70 7.02 -12.50
N SER A 11 20.66 6.61 -13.32
CA SER A 11 21.49 7.54 -14.10
C SER A 11 20.76 8.24 -15.26
N GLY A 12 19.48 7.86 -15.54
CA GLY A 12 18.68 8.43 -16.62
C GLY A 12 19.10 8.01 -18.04
N PHE A 13 20.10 7.11 -18.19
CA PHE A 13 20.52 6.60 -19.50
C PHE A 13 19.60 5.54 -20.08
N ILE A 14 18.75 4.90 -19.22
CA ILE A 14 17.81 3.87 -19.66
C ILE A 14 16.47 4.54 -19.98
N PRO A 15 15.93 4.37 -21.22
CA PRO A 15 14.61 4.86 -21.54
C PRO A 15 13.53 4.29 -20.60
N ASP A 16 12.59 5.13 -20.17
CA ASP A 16 11.49 4.75 -19.25
C ASP A 16 10.69 3.54 -19.72
N VAL A 17 10.56 3.37 -21.04
CA VAL A 17 9.88 2.20 -21.64
C VAL A 17 10.55 0.89 -21.23
N LEU A 18 11.89 0.84 -21.21
CA LEU A 18 12.64 -0.36 -20.81
C LEU A 18 12.51 -0.60 -19.30
N ILE A 19 12.50 0.47 -18.50
CA ILE A 19 12.27 0.38 -17.04
C ILE A 19 10.88 -0.18 -16.77
N LYS A 20 9.85 0.32 -17.46
CA LYS A 20 8.47 -0.17 -17.35
C LYS A 20 8.32 -1.64 -17.74
N ILE A 21 8.98 -2.05 -18.82
CA ILE A 21 8.98 -3.47 -19.26
C ILE A 21 9.63 -4.35 -18.19
N ALA A 22 10.78 -3.95 -17.67
CA ALA A 22 11.48 -4.69 -16.62
C ALA A 22 10.65 -4.79 -15.33
N ALA A 23 10.03 -3.70 -14.91
CA ALA A 23 9.14 -3.66 -13.74
C ALA A 23 7.94 -4.61 -13.92
N ARG A 24 7.27 -4.55 -15.08
CA ARG A 24 6.15 -5.47 -15.41
C ARG A 24 6.59 -6.93 -15.42
N TYR A 25 7.75 -7.23 -15.97
CA TYR A 25 8.28 -8.59 -15.97
C TYR A 25 8.51 -9.13 -14.55
N ILE A 26 9.12 -8.31 -13.68
CA ILE A 26 9.37 -8.68 -12.28
C ILE A 26 8.06 -8.86 -11.53
N SER A 27 7.09 -7.98 -11.72
CA SER A 27 5.76 -8.06 -11.10
C SER A 27 5.02 -9.32 -11.54
N ASN A 28 4.97 -9.60 -12.85
CA ASN A 28 4.34 -10.81 -13.38
C ASN A 28 5.00 -12.09 -12.88
N ARG A 29 6.32 -12.09 -12.73
CA ARG A 29 7.03 -13.22 -12.14
C ARG A 29 6.57 -13.47 -10.70
N ARG A 30 6.42 -12.44 -9.88
CA ARG A 30 5.92 -12.56 -8.51
C ARG A 30 4.47 -13.07 -8.44
N LEU A 31 3.60 -12.59 -9.31
CA LEU A 31 2.21 -13.08 -9.40
C LEU A 31 2.12 -14.57 -9.74
N ASN A 32 3.09 -15.07 -10.51
CA ASN A 32 3.14 -16.48 -10.92
C ASN A 32 3.94 -17.37 -9.95
N GLU A 33 4.58 -16.81 -8.92
CA GLU A 33 5.17 -17.60 -7.85
C GLU A 33 4.04 -18.26 -7.06
N LYS A 34 3.96 -19.60 -7.15
CA LYS A 34 2.95 -20.37 -6.44
C LYS A 34 3.08 -20.13 -4.94
N ASN A 35 1.97 -19.75 -4.31
CA ASN A 35 1.85 -19.78 -2.86
C ASN A 35 1.93 -21.25 -2.43
N ASP A 36 3.08 -21.65 -1.93
CA ASP A 36 3.29 -22.97 -1.36
C ASP A 36 2.73 -22.96 0.07
N ASP A 37 1.76 -23.81 0.38
CA ASP A 37 1.16 -23.90 1.73
C ASP A 37 2.23 -24.20 2.79
N ASP A 38 3.29 -24.95 2.44
CA ASP A 38 4.49 -25.16 3.26
C ASP A 38 5.19 -23.85 3.67
N ASN A 39 5.05 -22.80 2.87
CA ASN A 39 5.63 -21.49 3.14
C ASN A 39 4.81 -20.71 4.16
N LYS A 40 3.51 -20.94 4.22
CA LYS A 40 2.58 -20.28 5.15
C LYS A 40 2.86 -20.70 6.59
N ASP A 41 3.02 -21.98 6.85
CA ASP A 41 3.32 -22.50 8.20
C ASP A 41 4.70 -22.05 8.69
N LYS A 42 5.68 -21.97 7.79
CA LYS A 42 6.99 -21.39 8.10
C LYS A 42 6.91 -19.92 8.49
N ILE A 43 6.14 -19.12 7.73
CA ILE A 43 5.93 -17.71 8.03
C ILE A 43 5.22 -17.53 9.37
N ILE A 44 4.15 -18.28 9.62
CA ILE A 44 3.41 -18.26 10.89
C ILE A 44 4.35 -18.61 12.06
N SER A 45 5.17 -19.66 11.90
CA SER A 45 6.16 -20.07 12.92
C SER A 45 7.22 -18.99 13.16
N LEU A 46 7.66 -18.29 12.12
CA LEU A 46 8.63 -17.20 12.20
C LEU A 46 8.03 -16.00 12.94
N LEU A 47 6.81 -15.59 12.56
CA LEU A 47 6.09 -14.48 13.19
C LEU A 47 5.75 -14.77 14.66
N SER A 48 5.46 -16.03 15.00
CA SER A 48 5.13 -16.42 16.38
C SER A 48 6.33 -16.39 17.34
N ARG A 49 7.55 -16.38 16.83
CA ARG A 49 8.80 -16.45 17.62
C ARG A 49 9.63 -15.17 17.57
N GLY A 50 9.33 -14.29 16.63
CA GLY A 50 10.04 -13.03 16.41
C GLY A 50 9.65 -11.93 17.40
N ALA A 51 10.40 -10.83 17.36
CA ALA A 51 10.01 -9.60 18.03
C ALA A 51 8.75 -9.03 17.39
N VAL A 52 7.92 -8.33 18.16
CA VAL A 52 6.68 -7.69 17.67
C VAL A 52 6.97 -6.69 16.54
N ALA A 53 8.13 -6.06 16.58
CA ALA A 53 8.61 -5.18 15.52
C ALA A 53 10.11 -5.35 15.32
N GLU A 54 10.50 -5.67 14.09
CA GLU A 54 11.90 -5.74 13.66
C GLU A 54 12.24 -4.58 12.75
N LYS A 55 13.49 -4.08 12.83
CA LYS A 55 14.02 -3.02 11.95
C LYS A 55 13.14 -1.76 11.86
N THR A 56 12.59 -1.36 12.99
CA THR A 56 11.73 -0.15 13.06
C THR A 56 12.45 1.10 12.59
N TYR A 57 13.76 1.21 12.84
CA TYR A 57 14.57 2.34 12.39
C TYR A 57 14.67 2.36 10.85
N ASP A 58 15.05 1.24 10.23
CA ASP A 58 15.19 1.12 8.77
C ASP A 58 13.86 1.39 8.05
N ALA A 59 12.75 0.93 8.64
CA ALA A 59 11.40 1.16 8.10
C ALA A 59 11.02 2.65 8.16
N ASN A 60 11.29 3.33 9.26
CA ASN A 60 11.02 4.75 9.42
C ASN A 60 11.86 5.60 8.46
N GLU A 61 13.16 5.31 8.34
CA GLU A 61 14.06 5.98 7.40
C GLU A 61 13.53 5.84 5.97
N GLN A 62 13.16 4.64 5.56
CA GLN A 62 12.65 4.36 4.22
C GLN A 62 11.30 5.04 3.91
N HIS A 63 10.43 5.21 4.90
CA HIS A 63 9.11 5.82 4.71
C HIS A 63 9.11 7.36 4.79
N TYR A 64 10.02 7.96 5.55
CA TYR A 64 9.99 9.40 5.83
C TYR A 64 11.07 10.20 5.11
N GLU A 65 11.97 9.57 4.36
CA GLU A 65 12.99 10.28 3.57
C GLU A 65 12.47 10.85 2.24
N VAL A 66 11.28 10.43 1.80
CA VAL A 66 10.68 10.92 0.56
C VAL A 66 9.82 12.14 0.86
N PRO A 67 10.01 13.27 0.14
CA PRO A 67 9.18 14.45 0.32
C PRO A 67 7.69 14.15 0.15
N PRO A 68 6.80 14.71 1.00
CA PRO A 68 5.35 14.47 0.90
C PRO A 68 4.77 14.74 -0.48
N GLU A 69 5.31 15.72 -1.20
CA GLU A 69 4.88 16.08 -2.55
C GLU A 69 5.02 14.94 -3.57
N PHE A 70 5.97 14.03 -3.35
CA PHE A 70 6.12 12.85 -4.20
C PHE A 70 4.86 11.99 -4.22
N PHE A 71 4.18 11.87 -3.08
CA PHE A 71 2.98 11.04 -2.97
C PHE A 71 1.80 11.58 -3.77
N ASN A 72 1.74 12.90 -4.02
CA ASN A 72 0.75 13.50 -4.90
C ASN A 72 0.91 13.08 -6.38
N TYR A 73 2.08 12.57 -6.77
CA TYR A 73 2.35 12.10 -8.13
C TYR A 73 2.16 10.59 -8.31
N VAL A 74 2.17 9.83 -7.23
CA VAL A 74 2.17 8.36 -7.30
C VAL A 74 0.93 7.72 -6.68
N LEU A 75 0.17 8.45 -5.88
CA LEU A 75 -1.09 7.99 -5.29
C LEU A 75 -2.27 8.67 -5.98
N GLY A 76 -3.46 8.10 -5.79
CA GLY A 76 -4.71 8.71 -6.22
C GLY A 76 -5.18 9.83 -5.28
N THR A 77 -6.37 10.34 -5.55
CA THR A 77 -6.96 11.49 -4.85
C THR A 77 -7.17 11.24 -3.36
N ASN A 78 -7.36 9.99 -2.94
CA ASN A 78 -7.49 9.62 -1.53
C ASN A 78 -6.15 9.43 -0.82
N LEU A 79 -5.01 9.59 -1.50
CA LEU A 79 -3.65 9.39 -0.96
C LEU A 79 -3.50 8.05 -0.22
N LYS A 80 -4.09 6.99 -0.75
CA LYS A 80 -4.09 5.67 -0.12
C LYS A 80 -2.75 4.96 -0.31
N TYR A 81 -1.87 5.10 0.67
CA TYR A 81 -0.53 4.52 0.68
C TYR A 81 -0.53 3.05 1.15
N SER A 82 -1.40 2.25 0.55
CA SER A 82 -1.50 0.81 0.76
C SER A 82 -2.12 0.16 -0.48
N CYS A 83 -2.42 -1.14 -0.44
CA CYS A 83 -3.01 -1.80 -1.60
C CYS A 83 -4.37 -1.21 -1.97
N SER A 84 -4.65 -1.15 -3.28
CA SER A 84 -5.92 -0.75 -3.87
C SER A 84 -6.57 -1.96 -4.55
N LEU A 85 -7.90 -1.93 -4.72
CA LEU A 85 -8.66 -3.01 -5.32
C LEU A 85 -9.00 -2.64 -6.76
N PHE A 86 -8.25 -3.20 -7.71
CA PHE A 86 -8.45 -2.97 -9.14
C PHE A 86 -9.43 -3.96 -9.74
N ASP A 87 -10.34 -3.48 -10.56
CA ASP A 87 -11.02 -4.24 -11.60
C ASP A 87 -10.40 -3.90 -12.97
N ASP A 88 -10.77 -4.64 -14.03
CA ASP A 88 -10.03 -4.68 -15.31
C ASP A 88 -9.82 -3.31 -16.00
N GLU A 89 -10.71 -2.34 -15.79
CA GLU A 89 -10.65 -1.02 -16.43
C GLU A 89 -10.49 0.15 -15.44
N ASP A 90 -10.21 -0.12 -14.17
CA ASP A 90 -10.16 0.90 -13.13
C ASP A 90 -8.95 1.83 -13.28
N SER A 91 -9.18 3.11 -13.03
CA SER A 91 -8.12 4.05 -12.68
C SER A 91 -7.61 3.79 -11.27
N LEU A 92 -6.48 4.42 -10.90
CA LEU A 92 -5.97 4.34 -9.53
C LEU A 92 -6.98 4.91 -8.52
N ASP A 93 -7.68 5.99 -8.87
CA ASP A 93 -8.69 6.62 -8.03
C ASP A 93 -9.88 5.68 -7.77
N ASP A 94 -10.38 5.00 -8.82
CA ASP A 94 -11.47 4.02 -8.72
C ASP A 94 -11.05 2.84 -7.82
N ALA A 95 -9.83 2.36 -8.00
CA ALA A 95 -9.28 1.25 -7.23
C ALA A 95 -9.05 1.61 -5.75
N GLU A 96 -8.61 2.84 -5.44
CA GLU A 96 -8.52 3.35 -4.07
C GLU A 96 -9.91 3.40 -3.43
N GLU A 97 -10.89 3.98 -4.13
CA GLU A 97 -12.25 4.09 -3.64
C GLU A 97 -12.91 2.73 -3.42
N SER A 98 -12.71 1.77 -4.32
CA SER A 98 -13.21 0.40 -4.21
C SER A 98 -12.66 -0.29 -2.96
N MET A 99 -11.38 -0.10 -2.65
CA MET A 99 -10.78 -0.65 -1.44
C MET A 99 -11.30 0.03 -0.17
N LEU A 100 -11.50 1.35 -0.17
CA LEU A 100 -12.05 2.09 0.97
C LEU A 100 -13.50 1.67 1.25
N LYS A 101 -14.32 1.48 0.21
CA LYS A 101 -15.68 0.91 0.33
C LYS A 101 -15.66 -0.50 0.93
N LEU A 102 -14.74 -1.34 0.46
CA LEU A 102 -14.58 -2.69 1.00
C LEU A 102 -14.25 -2.70 2.49
N TYR A 103 -13.47 -1.73 2.99
CA TYR A 103 -13.19 -1.60 4.41
C TYR A 103 -14.45 -1.23 5.21
N ILE A 104 -15.26 -0.29 4.70
CA ILE A 104 -16.55 0.09 5.31
C ILE A 104 -17.47 -1.13 5.42
N ASP A 105 -17.60 -1.88 4.31
CA ASP A 105 -18.47 -3.06 4.24
C ASP A 105 -18.00 -4.17 5.20
N ARG A 106 -16.70 -4.46 5.23
CA ARG A 106 -16.15 -5.52 6.08
C ARG A 106 -16.19 -5.20 7.56
N ALA A 107 -16.04 -3.92 7.91
CA ALA A 107 -16.11 -3.46 9.29
C ALA A 107 -17.55 -3.08 9.72
N ASP A 108 -18.54 -3.21 8.82
CA ASP A 108 -19.95 -2.83 9.04
C ASP A 108 -20.09 -1.41 9.62
N ILE A 109 -19.33 -0.45 9.04
CA ILE A 109 -19.29 0.93 9.52
C ILE A 109 -20.59 1.63 9.15
N LYS A 110 -21.17 2.31 10.13
CA LYS A 110 -22.43 3.07 10.01
C LYS A 110 -22.27 4.45 10.60
N ASP A 111 -23.12 5.35 10.17
CA ASP A 111 -23.20 6.67 10.77
C ASP A 111 -23.48 6.60 12.27
N GLY A 112 -22.86 7.48 13.04
CA GLY A 112 -22.93 7.48 14.50
C GLY A 112 -21.99 6.50 15.21
N HIS A 113 -21.19 5.71 14.48
CA HIS A 113 -20.19 4.85 15.11
C HIS A 113 -18.98 5.65 15.63
N GLU A 114 -18.35 5.10 16.66
CA GLU A 114 -17.01 5.50 17.11
C GLU A 114 -15.99 4.56 16.48
N VAL A 115 -15.07 5.11 15.71
CA VAL A 115 -14.08 4.34 14.94
C VAL A 115 -12.67 4.73 15.35
N LEU A 116 -11.82 3.74 15.58
CA LEU A 116 -10.38 3.91 15.74
C LEU A 116 -9.69 3.44 14.47
N ASP A 117 -9.04 4.37 13.77
CA ASP A 117 -8.19 4.09 12.60
C ASP A 117 -6.73 3.97 13.03
N LEU A 118 -6.31 2.76 13.37
CA LEU A 118 -4.97 2.50 13.88
C LEU A 118 -3.96 2.38 12.74
N GLY A 119 -3.06 3.36 12.65
CA GLY A 119 -2.09 3.44 11.56
C GLY A 119 -2.69 4.06 10.29
N CYS A 120 -3.41 5.15 10.44
CA CYS A 120 -4.18 5.85 9.42
C CYS A 120 -3.37 6.33 8.19
N GLY A 121 -2.04 6.38 8.26
CA GLY A 121 -1.19 6.91 7.21
C GLY A 121 -1.51 8.37 6.89
N TRP A 122 -1.89 8.68 5.65
CA TRP A 122 -2.33 10.01 5.22
C TRP A 122 -3.77 10.35 5.63
N GLY A 123 -4.42 9.52 6.43
CA GLY A 123 -5.80 9.69 6.82
C GLY A 123 -6.82 9.29 5.74
N SER A 124 -6.39 8.57 4.71
CA SER A 124 -7.21 8.21 3.55
C SER A 124 -8.56 7.62 3.94
N PHE A 125 -8.55 6.66 4.85
CA PHE A 125 -9.78 5.99 5.29
C PHE A 125 -10.62 6.90 6.20
N SER A 126 -9.98 7.54 7.18
CA SER A 126 -10.67 8.44 8.12
C SER A 126 -11.36 9.59 7.40
N LEU A 127 -10.69 10.25 6.45
CA LEU A 127 -11.27 11.34 5.67
C LEU A 127 -12.39 10.85 4.76
N TYR A 128 -12.19 9.72 4.07
CA TYR A 128 -13.19 9.12 3.18
C TYR A 128 -14.49 8.77 3.92
N VAL A 129 -14.38 8.26 5.13
CA VAL A 129 -15.54 7.91 5.97
C VAL A 129 -16.20 9.16 6.55
N ALA A 130 -15.43 10.12 7.05
CA ALA A 130 -15.94 11.37 7.60
C ALA A 130 -16.72 12.21 6.58
N GLU A 131 -16.35 12.18 5.31
CA GLU A 131 -17.11 12.83 4.24
C GLU A 131 -18.47 12.21 3.97
N ARG A 132 -18.66 10.93 4.28
CA ARG A 132 -19.88 10.16 3.97
C ARG A 132 -20.82 9.98 5.12
N TYR A 133 -20.32 10.07 6.34
CA TYR A 133 -21.06 9.83 7.57
C TYR A 133 -20.91 11.03 8.51
N PRO A 134 -21.90 11.95 8.52
CA PRO A 134 -21.79 13.23 9.23
C PRO A 134 -21.74 13.12 10.76
N ASP A 135 -22.31 12.06 11.33
CA ASP A 135 -22.36 11.85 12.78
C ASP A 135 -21.32 10.84 13.29
N ILE A 136 -20.39 10.41 12.41
CA ILE A 136 -19.34 9.47 12.80
C ILE A 136 -18.25 10.16 13.62
N ASN A 137 -17.72 9.47 14.62
CA ASN A 137 -16.58 9.94 15.40
C ASN A 137 -15.36 9.04 15.10
N ILE A 138 -14.31 9.63 14.50
CA ILE A 138 -13.10 8.90 14.12
C ILE A 138 -11.91 9.45 14.88
N THR A 139 -11.15 8.54 15.47
CA THR A 139 -9.83 8.81 16.07
C THR A 139 -8.76 8.12 15.22
N SER A 140 -7.72 8.87 14.80
CA SER A 140 -6.64 8.41 13.91
C SER A 140 -5.27 8.70 14.53
#